data_fe73a08dd95f03b622e217021b12fe03
#
_entry.id   fe73a08dd95f03b622e217021b12fe03
#
_cell.length_a   1.000
_cell.length_b   1.000
_cell.length_c   1.000
_cell.angle_alpha   90.00
_cell.angle_beta   90.00
_cell.angle_gamma   90.00
#
_symmetry.space_group_name_H-M   'P 1'
#
loop_
_entity.id
_entity.type
_entity.pdbx_description
1 polymer ?
#
loop_
_entity_poly.entity_id
_entity_poly.type
_entity_poly.pdbx_seq_one_letter_code
_entity_poly.pdbx_strand_id
1 'polypeptide(L)'
;EGSSRTVEGESQPDLPSQELTDAVLYEFLLAEIAGQRGNVGLSAQAYADLAKRTGDPRIAQRATEIAVMARMNNVALESARIWNATDPKSSRALQMLAGLLVASGQLDEAFPHLQKILSSRNARPADAFQQLGRTLGGVKDKEAALRLTQKLAAEYSNLPEARVAVAQAAYAAGHDSVALSEIKQVQNL
;
A
#
# COMPACT_ATOMS: atom_id res chain seq x y z
N GLU A 1 -15.19 -2.70 40.11
CA GLU A 1 -14.36 -3.62 39.29
C GLU A 1 -14.30 -3.11 37.87
N GLY A 2 -13.25 -2.30 37.62
CA GLY A 2 -13.00 -1.71 36.31
C GLY A 2 -12.14 -2.62 35.47
N SER A 3 -12.72 -3.21 34.44
CA SER A 3 -12.00 -4.01 33.44
C SER A 3 -11.21 -3.06 32.52
N SER A 4 -9.92 -2.89 32.77
CA SER A 4 -8.98 -2.22 31.88
C SER A 4 -8.78 -3.11 30.65
N ARG A 5 -9.39 -2.72 29.50
CA ARG A 5 -9.03 -3.28 28.20
C ARG A 5 -7.62 -2.80 27.86
N THR A 6 -6.64 -3.66 28.02
CA THR A 6 -5.32 -3.52 27.43
C THR A 6 -5.48 -3.54 25.92
N VAL A 7 -5.28 -2.39 25.29
CA VAL A 7 -5.04 -2.29 23.85
C VAL A 7 -3.72 -3.02 23.61
N GLU A 8 -3.76 -4.17 22.93
CA GLU A 8 -2.55 -4.87 22.49
C GLU A 8 -1.76 -3.92 21.59
N GLY A 9 -0.64 -3.41 22.13
CA GLY A 9 0.19 -2.43 21.47
C GLY A 9 0.79 -2.99 20.19
N GLU A 10 0.66 -2.23 19.10
CA GLU A 10 1.54 -2.36 17.95
C GLU A 10 2.97 -2.35 18.49
N SER A 11 3.73 -3.41 18.22
CA SER A 11 5.14 -3.47 18.62
C SER A 11 5.85 -2.26 18.02
N GLN A 12 6.43 -1.41 18.87
CA GLN A 12 7.20 -0.27 18.40
C GLN A 12 8.29 -0.77 17.45
N PRO A 13 8.50 -0.09 16.32
CA PRO A 13 9.57 -0.45 15.40
C PRO A 13 10.92 -0.32 16.11
N ASP A 14 11.86 -1.19 15.74
CA ASP A 14 13.23 -1.12 16.20
C ASP A 14 13.87 0.14 15.59
N LEU A 15 14.00 1.19 16.38
CA LEU A 15 14.41 2.50 15.88
C LEU A 15 15.93 2.53 15.72
N PRO A 16 16.45 2.94 14.55
CA PRO A 16 17.88 3.07 14.35
C PRO A 16 18.46 4.13 15.28
N SER A 17 19.59 3.81 15.90
CA SER A 17 20.39 4.79 16.62
C SER A 17 21.07 5.70 15.61
N GLN A 18 20.63 6.95 15.50
CA GLN A 18 21.19 7.95 14.59
C GLN A 18 21.89 9.06 15.39
N GLU A 19 23.11 9.38 14.98
CA GLU A 19 23.72 10.61 15.47
C GLU A 19 23.01 11.82 14.83
N LEU A 20 22.61 12.77 15.67
CA LEU A 20 22.04 14.02 15.22
C LEU A 20 23.20 14.93 14.70
N THR A 21 23.59 14.71 13.46
CA THR A 21 24.57 15.57 12.79
C THR A 21 23.92 16.87 12.33
N ASP A 22 24.74 17.92 12.13
CA ASP A 22 24.26 19.21 11.62
C ASP A 22 23.51 19.05 10.29
N ALA A 23 23.96 18.13 9.43
CA ALA A 23 23.32 17.84 8.15
C ALA A 23 21.92 17.21 8.31
N VAL A 24 21.76 16.26 9.22
CA VAL A 24 20.46 15.63 9.53
C VAL A 24 19.51 16.66 10.12
N LEU A 25 19.99 17.48 11.06
CA LEU A 25 19.19 18.55 11.67
C LEU A 25 18.75 19.58 10.61
N TYR A 26 19.67 20.00 9.75
CA TYR A 26 19.37 20.97 8.68
C TYR A 26 18.28 20.44 7.73
N GLU A 27 18.41 19.20 7.26
CA GLU A 27 17.41 18.59 6.36
C GLU A 27 16.06 18.44 7.03
N PHE A 28 16.03 18.04 8.30
CA PHE A 28 14.80 17.95 9.07
C PHE A 28 14.10 19.31 9.18
N LEU A 29 14.85 20.35 9.55
CA LEU A 29 14.32 21.71 9.65
C LEU A 29 13.85 22.24 8.29
N LEU A 30 14.60 21.96 7.22
CA LEU A 30 14.20 22.31 5.85
C LEU A 30 12.86 21.67 5.48
N ALA A 31 12.70 20.37 5.76
CA ALA A 31 11.47 19.62 5.46
C ALA A 31 10.27 20.21 6.23
N GLU A 32 10.45 20.49 7.54
CA GLU A 32 9.38 21.05 8.39
C GLU A 32 9.00 22.47 7.95
N ILE A 33 9.98 23.35 7.76
CA ILE A 33 9.72 24.75 7.35
C ILE A 33 9.07 24.79 5.96
N ALA A 34 9.52 23.95 5.02
CA ALA A 34 8.91 23.86 3.70
C ALA A 34 7.44 23.43 3.78
N GLY A 35 7.13 22.42 4.63
CA GLY A 35 5.77 21.97 4.88
C GLY A 35 4.88 23.07 5.48
N GLN A 36 5.36 23.76 6.50
CA GLN A 36 4.65 24.88 7.16
C GLN A 36 4.37 26.04 6.21
N ARG A 37 5.25 26.27 5.25
CA ARG A 37 5.09 27.31 4.22
C ARG A 37 4.25 26.87 3.01
N GLY A 38 3.69 25.66 3.05
CA GLY A 38 2.88 25.11 1.95
C GLY A 38 3.69 24.61 0.76
N ASN A 39 5.03 24.58 0.84
CA ASN A 39 5.88 23.97 -0.18
C ASN A 39 5.99 22.47 0.04
N VAL A 40 4.87 21.78 -0.16
CA VAL A 40 4.75 20.33 0.10
C VAL A 40 5.69 19.48 -0.76
N GLY A 41 6.02 19.94 -1.99
CA GLY A 41 6.95 19.23 -2.86
C GLY A 41 8.38 19.22 -2.31
N LEU A 42 8.87 20.37 -1.86
CA LEU A 42 10.19 20.48 -1.22
C LEU A 42 10.23 19.70 0.10
N SER A 43 9.16 19.79 0.90
CA SER A 43 9.03 19.02 2.14
C SER A 43 9.09 17.51 1.88
N ALA A 44 8.34 17.01 0.87
CA ALA A 44 8.36 15.61 0.49
C ALA A 44 9.76 15.12 0.09
N GLN A 45 10.46 15.91 -0.73
CA GLN A 45 11.80 15.56 -1.19
C GLN A 45 12.79 15.53 -0.03
N ALA A 46 12.81 16.56 0.81
CA ALA A 46 13.71 16.63 1.96
C ALA A 46 13.47 15.48 2.95
N TYR A 47 12.20 15.14 3.23
CA TYR A 47 11.88 13.97 4.06
C TYR A 47 12.28 12.65 3.41
N ALA A 48 12.15 12.50 2.08
CA ALA A 48 12.57 11.29 1.37
C ALA A 48 14.09 11.10 1.43
N ASP A 49 14.85 12.18 1.24
CA ASP A 49 16.31 12.14 1.33
C ASP A 49 16.76 11.84 2.77
N LEU A 50 16.09 12.41 3.75
CA LEU A 50 16.34 12.12 5.15
C LEU A 50 16.01 10.66 5.50
N ALA A 51 14.90 10.11 4.97
CA ALA A 51 14.53 8.71 5.17
C ALA A 51 15.58 7.74 4.59
N LYS A 52 16.11 8.04 3.41
CA LYS A 52 17.20 7.26 2.79
C LYS A 52 18.47 7.27 3.65
N ARG A 53 18.80 8.42 4.19
CA ARG A 53 20.02 8.60 4.99
C ARG A 53 19.91 7.93 6.36
N THR A 54 18.76 8.07 7.02
CA THR A 54 18.61 7.62 8.41
C THR A 54 18.08 6.18 8.52
N GLY A 55 17.33 5.70 7.54
CA GLY A 55 16.60 4.43 7.65
C GLY A 55 15.55 4.43 8.77
N ASP A 56 15.14 5.61 9.27
CA ASP A 56 14.13 5.71 10.32
C ASP A 56 12.72 5.51 9.72
N PRO A 57 11.97 4.49 10.15
CA PRO A 57 10.65 4.20 9.62
C PRO A 57 9.65 5.34 9.83
N ARG A 58 9.79 6.14 10.89
CA ARG A 58 8.92 7.29 11.15
C ARG A 58 9.13 8.40 10.12
N ILE A 59 10.38 8.63 9.74
CA ILE A 59 10.75 9.59 8.70
C ILE A 59 10.27 9.09 7.35
N ALA A 60 10.45 7.80 7.04
CA ALA A 60 9.99 7.19 5.80
C ALA A 60 8.45 7.21 5.69
N GLN A 61 7.73 6.97 6.78
CA GLN A 61 6.29 7.14 6.84
C GLN A 61 5.90 8.58 6.52
N ARG A 62 6.50 9.57 7.20
CA ARG A 62 6.22 10.99 6.99
C ARG A 62 6.49 11.42 5.55
N ALA A 63 7.63 10.99 4.99
CA ALA A 63 7.98 11.23 3.59
C ALA A 63 6.91 10.69 2.63
N THR A 64 6.45 9.46 2.88
CA THR A 64 5.40 8.81 2.07
C THR A 64 4.10 9.62 2.11
N GLU A 65 3.64 9.98 3.30
CA GLU A 65 2.39 10.72 3.48
C GLU A 65 2.42 12.09 2.79
N ILE A 66 3.51 12.85 2.97
CA ILE A 66 3.66 14.17 2.33
C ILE A 66 3.78 14.02 0.82
N ALA A 67 4.52 13.04 0.32
CA ALA A 67 4.68 12.80 -1.11
C ALA A 67 3.34 12.41 -1.79
N VAL A 68 2.50 11.63 -1.12
CA VAL A 68 1.13 11.32 -1.58
C VAL A 68 0.29 12.60 -1.65
N MET A 69 0.33 13.44 -0.62
CA MET A 69 -0.38 14.74 -0.62
C MET A 69 0.12 15.66 -1.73
N ALA A 70 1.43 15.67 -1.99
CA ALA A 70 2.06 16.45 -3.05
C ALA A 70 1.86 15.85 -4.46
N ARG A 71 1.22 14.68 -4.57
CA ARG A 71 1.05 13.91 -5.82
C ARG A 71 2.37 13.54 -6.50
N MET A 72 3.42 13.40 -5.71
CA MET A 72 4.76 13.01 -6.16
C MET A 72 4.89 11.48 -6.11
N ASN A 73 4.23 10.78 -7.03
CA ASN A 73 4.06 9.33 -6.99
C ASN A 73 5.39 8.56 -6.90
N ASN A 74 6.42 8.99 -7.61
CA ASN A 74 7.73 8.33 -7.55
C ASN A 74 8.39 8.47 -6.17
N VAL A 75 8.33 9.67 -5.58
CA VAL A 75 8.86 9.93 -4.22
C VAL A 75 8.06 9.15 -3.18
N ALA A 76 6.73 9.12 -3.32
CA ALA A 76 5.86 8.36 -2.43
C ALA A 76 6.19 6.87 -2.46
N LEU A 77 6.35 6.30 -3.65
CA LEU A 77 6.66 4.88 -3.82
C LEU A 77 8.03 4.52 -3.25
N GLU A 78 9.05 5.34 -3.52
CA GLU A 78 10.40 5.14 -3.00
C GLU A 78 10.42 5.22 -1.47
N SER A 79 9.75 6.21 -0.88
CA SER A 79 9.63 6.37 0.57
C SER A 79 8.85 5.21 1.21
N ALA A 80 7.79 4.72 0.55
CA ALA A 80 7.02 3.58 1.04
C ALA A 80 7.82 2.27 1.01
N ARG A 81 8.71 2.07 0.02
CA ARG A 81 9.64 0.95 0.00
C ARG A 81 10.60 1.00 1.19
N ILE A 82 11.16 2.18 1.49
CA ILE A 82 12.02 2.37 2.67
C ILE A 82 11.23 2.07 3.94
N TRP A 83 10.02 2.62 4.08
CA TRP A 83 9.19 2.39 5.25
C TRP A 83 8.88 0.89 5.45
N ASN A 84 8.44 0.19 4.41
CA ASN A 84 8.15 -1.24 4.52
C ASN A 84 9.41 -2.10 4.79
N ALA A 85 10.58 -1.68 4.31
CA ALA A 85 11.86 -2.37 4.56
C ALA A 85 12.35 -2.17 6.00
N THR A 86 12.17 -0.96 6.57
CA THR A 86 12.63 -0.59 7.91
C THR A 86 11.63 -0.96 9.00
N ASP A 87 10.35 -1.14 8.66
CA ASP A 87 9.30 -1.62 9.57
C ASP A 87 8.46 -2.72 8.88
N PRO A 88 9.00 -3.94 8.71
CA PRO A 88 8.33 -5.02 7.98
C PRO A 88 7.12 -5.61 8.70
N LYS A 89 6.89 -5.22 9.97
CA LYS A 89 5.72 -5.63 10.77
C LYS A 89 4.57 -4.65 10.64
N SER A 90 4.79 -3.46 10.11
CA SER A 90 3.76 -2.44 9.93
C SER A 90 2.79 -2.85 8.83
N SER A 91 1.56 -3.18 9.22
CA SER A 91 0.47 -3.42 8.26
C SER A 91 0.18 -2.17 7.42
N ARG A 92 0.35 -0.99 8.01
CA ARG A 92 0.13 0.29 7.33
C ARG A 92 1.19 0.54 6.24
N ALA A 93 2.47 0.28 6.53
CA ALA A 93 3.55 0.37 5.53
C ALA A 93 3.30 -0.58 4.35
N LEU A 94 2.93 -1.84 4.66
CA LEU A 94 2.63 -2.84 3.65
C LEU A 94 1.44 -2.44 2.76
N GLN A 95 0.35 -1.98 3.35
CA GLN A 95 -0.84 -1.53 2.62
C GLN A 95 -0.54 -0.29 1.75
N MET A 96 0.22 0.67 2.27
CA MET A 96 0.60 1.87 1.53
C MET A 96 1.47 1.52 0.33
N LEU A 97 2.48 0.67 0.52
CA LEU A 97 3.34 0.21 -0.57
C LEU A 97 2.55 -0.54 -1.65
N ALA A 98 1.71 -1.51 -1.26
CA ALA A 98 0.88 -2.27 -2.20
C ALA A 98 -0.05 -1.34 -3.00
N GLY A 99 -0.71 -0.40 -2.34
CA GLY A 99 -1.60 0.58 -3.00
C GLY A 99 -0.87 1.47 -4.00
N LEU A 100 0.32 1.97 -3.64
CA LEU A 100 1.15 2.80 -4.53
C LEU A 100 1.68 2.00 -5.73
N LEU A 101 2.07 0.75 -5.54
CA LEU A 101 2.49 -0.15 -6.63
C LEU A 101 1.36 -0.39 -7.63
N VAL A 102 0.15 -0.69 -7.13
CA VAL A 102 -1.04 -0.85 -7.97
C VAL A 102 -1.36 0.44 -8.72
N ALA A 103 -1.38 1.59 -8.04
CA ALA A 103 -1.65 2.89 -8.65
C ALA A 103 -0.61 3.28 -9.71
N SER A 104 0.63 2.83 -9.56
CA SER A 104 1.74 3.05 -10.52
C SER A 104 1.77 2.01 -11.65
N GLY A 105 0.85 1.03 -11.65
CA GLY A 105 0.82 -0.05 -12.64
C GLY A 105 1.91 -1.12 -12.47
N GLN A 106 2.65 -1.11 -11.36
CA GLN A 106 3.69 -2.10 -11.05
C GLN A 106 3.08 -3.35 -10.41
N LEU A 107 2.21 -4.03 -11.17
CA LEU A 107 1.33 -5.08 -10.65
C LEU A 107 2.08 -6.36 -10.25
N ASP A 108 3.14 -6.71 -10.96
CA ASP A 108 3.95 -7.88 -10.63
C ASP A 108 4.68 -7.71 -9.28
N GLU A 109 5.16 -6.49 -8.99
CA GLU A 109 5.75 -6.16 -7.69
C GLU A 109 4.68 -6.07 -6.59
N ALA A 110 3.47 -5.61 -6.92
CA ALA A 110 2.36 -5.52 -5.98
C ALA A 110 1.87 -6.89 -5.50
N PHE A 111 1.95 -7.92 -6.33
CA PHE A 111 1.39 -9.25 -6.05
C PHE A 111 1.82 -9.84 -4.71
N PRO A 112 3.12 -9.99 -4.37
CA PRO A 112 3.53 -10.59 -3.09
C PRO A 112 3.08 -9.76 -1.88
N HIS A 113 3.00 -8.44 -2.00
CA HIS A 113 2.51 -7.57 -0.93
C HIS A 113 1.01 -7.74 -0.70
N LEU A 114 0.22 -7.82 -1.79
CA LEU A 114 -1.22 -8.06 -1.72
C LEU A 114 -1.53 -9.47 -1.17
N GLN A 115 -0.78 -10.49 -1.58
CA GLN A 115 -0.90 -11.84 -1.05
C GLN A 115 -0.63 -11.86 0.47
N LYS A 116 0.42 -11.15 0.93
CA LYS A 116 0.73 -11.03 2.36
C LYS A 116 -0.39 -10.32 3.13
N ILE A 117 -1.02 -9.28 2.53
CA ILE A 117 -2.18 -8.60 3.13
C ILE A 117 -3.35 -9.58 3.28
N LEU A 118 -3.68 -10.32 2.22
CA LEU A 118 -4.80 -11.27 2.19
C LEU A 118 -4.61 -12.44 3.17
N SER A 119 -3.37 -12.91 3.37
CA SER A 119 -3.03 -14.01 4.28
C SER A 119 -2.74 -13.58 5.71
N SER A 120 -2.81 -12.29 6.03
CA SER A 120 -2.54 -11.80 7.38
C SER A 120 -3.58 -12.28 8.38
N ARG A 121 -3.21 -12.43 9.66
CA ARG A 121 -4.07 -12.96 10.73
C ARG A 121 -5.37 -12.17 10.92
N ASN A 122 -5.33 -10.87 10.66
CA ASN A 122 -6.48 -9.96 10.78
C ASN A 122 -7.06 -9.59 9.41
N ALA A 123 -6.73 -10.36 8.36
CA ALA A 123 -7.24 -10.09 7.03
C ALA A 123 -8.76 -10.21 6.97
N ARG A 124 -9.34 -9.32 6.19
CA ARG A 124 -10.73 -9.42 5.73
C ARG A 124 -10.70 -9.54 4.21
N PRO A 125 -10.54 -10.76 3.68
CA PRO A 125 -10.37 -10.95 2.24
C PRO A 125 -11.51 -10.36 1.42
N ALA A 126 -12.76 -10.43 1.90
CA ALA A 126 -13.91 -9.82 1.24
C ALA A 126 -13.71 -8.31 1.02
N ASP A 127 -13.38 -7.56 2.08
CA ASP A 127 -13.14 -6.12 2.00
C ASP A 127 -11.94 -5.80 1.10
N ALA A 128 -10.88 -6.63 1.19
CA ALA A 128 -9.68 -6.46 0.39
C ALA A 128 -9.95 -6.65 -1.12
N PHE A 129 -10.74 -7.65 -1.51
CA PHE A 129 -11.13 -7.85 -2.91
C PHE A 129 -12.03 -6.73 -3.43
N GLN A 130 -12.96 -6.22 -2.63
CA GLN A 130 -13.76 -5.05 -3.00
C GLN A 130 -12.90 -3.80 -3.20
N GLN A 131 -11.92 -3.57 -2.33
CA GLN A 131 -10.98 -2.45 -2.46
C GLN A 131 -10.08 -2.62 -3.68
N LEU A 132 -9.57 -3.83 -3.92
CA LEU A 132 -8.74 -4.16 -5.08
C LEU A 132 -9.48 -3.86 -6.38
N GLY A 133 -10.75 -4.29 -6.51
CA GLY A 133 -11.57 -4.02 -7.70
C GLY A 133 -11.71 -2.53 -7.98
N ARG A 134 -11.92 -1.71 -6.95
CA ARG A 134 -11.99 -0.24 -7.09
C ARG A 134 -10.66 0.37 -7.55
N THR A 135 -9.55 -0.08 -6.97
CA THR A 135 -8.21 0.45 -7.27
C THR A 135 -7.77 0.05 -8.68
N LEU A 136 -8.01 -1.19 -9.08
CA LEU A 136 -7.66 -1.72 -10.40
C LEU A 136 -8.50 -1.10 -11.52
N GLY A 137 -9.68 -0.56 -11.21
CA GLY A 137 -10.49 0.19 -12.18
C GLY A 137 -9.76 1.36 -12.82
N GLY A 138 -8.79 1.97 -12.13
CA GLY A 138 -7.94 3.06 -12.62
C GLY A 138 -6.68 2.62 -13.38
N VAL A 139 -6.30 1.35 -13.32
CA VAL A 139 -5.09 0.83 -14.00
C VAL A 139 -5.30 0.80 -15.51
N LYS A 140 -4.30 1.25 -16.27
CA LYS A 140 -4.38 1.31 -17.75
C LYS A 140 -4.30 -0.08 -18.40
N ASP A 141 -3.38 -0.92 -17.93
CA ASP A 141 -3.20 -2.29 -18.42
C ASP A 141 -4.24 -3.22 -17.78
N LYS A 142 -5.40 -3.34 -18.47
CA LYS A 142 -6.52 -4.15 -18.00
C LYS A 142 -6.21 -5.65 -18.00
N GLU A 143 -5.39 -6.11 -18.93
CA GLU A 143 -4.94 -7.49 -18.98
C GLU A 143 -4.05 -7.85 -17.79
N ALA A 144 -3.11 -6.98 -17.44
CA ALA A 144 -2.28 -7.19 -16.26
C ALA A 144 -3.12 -7.13 -14.97
N ALA A 145 -4.11 -6.23 -14.89
CA ALA A 145 -5.04 -6.16 -13.77
C ALA A 145 -5.87 -7.45 -13.64
N LEU A 146 -6.35 -8.01 -14.75
CA LEU A 146 -7.06 -9.29 -14.76
C LEU A 146 -6.17 -10.42 -14.26
N ARG A 147 -4.95 -10.54 -14.82
CA ARG A 147 -3.99 -11.59 -14.39
C ARG A 147 -3.67 -11.50 -12.90
N LEU A 148 -3.45 -10.30 -12.38
CA LEU A 148 -3.21 -10.08 -10.95
C LEU A 148 -4.40 -10.56 -10.12
N THR A 149 -5.61 -10.14 -10.49
CA THR A 149 -6.83 -10.49 -9.75
C THR A 149 -7.07 -11.99 -9.76
N GLN A 150 -6.90 -12.65 -10.91
CA GLN A 150 -7.03 -14.11 -11.02
C GLN A 150 -6.02 -14.85 -10.15
N LYS A 151 -4.74 -14.41 -10.13
CA LYS A 151 -3.72 -15.03 -9.28
C LYS A 151 -4.06 -14.90 -7.79
N LEU A 152 -4.53 -13.72 -7.36
CA LEU A 152 -4.92 -13.49 -5.95
C LEU A 152 -6.17 -14.28 -5.59
N ALA A 153 -7.16 -14.35 -6.48
CA ALA A 153 -8.44 -15.02 -6.25
C ALA A 153 -8.33 -16.56 -6.25
N ALA A 154 -7.26 -17.12 -6.80
CA ALA A 154 -7.10 -18.58 -6.93
C ALA A 154 -7.19 -19.32 -5.58
N GLU A 155 -6.66 -18.72 -4.51
CA GLU A 155 -6.71 -19.26 -3.14
C GLU A 155 -8.05 -18.98 -2.43
N TYR A 156 -8.91 -18.14 -3.02
CA TYR A 156 -10.18 -17.67 -2.46
C TYR A 156 -11.39 -18.02 -3.35
N SER A 157 -11.33 -19.18 -3.99
CA SER A 157 -12.34 -19.62 -4.98
C SER A 157 -13.77 -19.72 -4.42
N ASN A 158 -13.92 -19.92 -3.10
CA ASN A 158 -15.20 -19.99 -2.41
C ASN A 158 -15.69 -18.64 -1.87
N LEU A 159 -14.94 -17.55 -2.13
CA LEU A 159 -15.30 -16.22 -1.68
C LEU A 159 -16.02 -15.47 -2.82
N PRO A 160 -17.30 -15.09 -2.64
CA PRO A 160 -18.05 -14.37 -3.68
C PRO A 160 -17.36 -13.09 -4.15
N GLU A 161 -16.79 -12.33 -3.22
CA GLU A 161 -16.11 -11.06 -3.52
C GLU A 161 -14.85 -11.25 -4.38
N ALA A 162 -14.13 -12.36 -4.21
CA ALA A 162 -12.98 -12.69 -5.06
C ALA A 162 -13.43 -12.96 -6.49
N ARG A 163 -14.51 -13.73 -6.67
CA ARG A 163 -15.10 -14.01 -8.01
C ARG A 163 -15.64 -12.73 -8.65
N VAL A 164 -16.35 -11.89 -7.90
CA VAL A 164 -16.84 -10.60 -8.39
C VAL A 164 -15.67 -9.72 -8.83
N ALA A 165 -14.56 -9.68 -8.08
CA ALA A 165 -13.38 -8.92 -8.46
C ALA A 165 -12.78 -9.44 -9.79
N VAL A 166 -12.70 -10.76 -9.98
CA VAL A 166 -12.25 -11.36 -11.27
C VAL A 166 -13.21 -11.01 -12.40
N ALA A 167 -14.52 -11.10 -12.16
CA ALA A 167 -15.54 -10.75 -13.17
C ALA A 167 -15.42 -9.28 -13.60
N GLN A 168 -15.24 -8.37 -12.65
CA GLN A 168 -15.06 -6.94 -12.93
C GLN A 168 -13.78 -6.67 -13.75
N ALA A 169 -12.67 -7.31 -13.37
CA ALA A 169 -11.40 -7.19 -14.07
C ALA A 169 -11.49 -7.79 -15.50
N ALA A 170 -12.15 -8.94 -15.66
CA ALA A 170 -12.37 -9.58 -16.95
C ALA A 170 -13.24 -8.71 -17.88
N TYR A 171 -14.32 -8.14 -17.35
CA TYR A 171 -15.18 -7.23 -18.10
C TYR A 171 -14.40 -5.98 -18.56
N ALA A 172 -13.61 -5.40 -17.67
CA ALA A 172 -12.77 -4.24 -17.98
C ALA A 172 -11.69 -4.54 -19.04
N ALA A 173 -11.25 -5.79 -19.15
CA ALA A 173 -10.31 -6.28 -20.17
C ALA A 173 -11.02 -6.74 -21.48
N GLY A 174 -12.35 -6.69 -21.54
CA GLY A 174 -13.11 -7.12 -22.72
C GLY A 174 -13.37 -8.64 -22.82
N HIS A 175 -13.14 -9.38 -21.74
CA HIS A 175 -13.38 -10.83 -21.65
C HIS A 175 -14.76 -11.15 -21.08
N ASP A 176 -15.82 -10.77 -21.81
CA ASP A 176 -17.21 -10.87 -21.35
C ASP A 176 -17.63 -12.30 -20.97
N SER A 177 -17.14 -13.30 -21.69
CA SER A 177 -17.45 -14.72 -21.43
C SER A 177 -16.87 -15.16 -20.07
N VAL A 178 -15.67 -14.71 -19.73
CA VAL A 178 -15.03 -14.97 -18.43
C VAL A 178 -15.79 -14.26 -17.30
N ALA A 179 -16.14 -13.00 -17.52
CA ALA A 179 -16.91 -12.21 -16.56
C ALA A 179 -18.26 -12.88 -16.25
N LEU A 180 -19.01 -13.31 -17.27
CA LEU A 180 -20.29 -14.01 -17.10
C LEU A 180 -20.11 -15.35 -16.39
N SER A 181 -19.06 -16.11 -16.70
CA SER A 181 -18.77 -17.37 -16.05
C SER A 181 -18.53 -17.18 -14.54
N GLU A 182 -17.72 -16.20 -14.15
CA GLU A 182 -17.44 -15.92 -12.74
C GLU A 182 -18.70 -15.48 -11.97
N ILE A 183 -19.55 -14.64 -12.56
CA ILE A 183 -20.81 -14.21 -11.93
C ILE A 183 -21.79 -15.39 -11.76
N LYS A 184 -21.89 -16.30 -12.75
CA LYS A 184 -22.72 -17.51 -12.59
C LYS A 184 -22.24 -18.40 -11.45
N GLN A 185 -20.94 -18.50 -11.24
CA GLN A 185 -20.37 -19.26 -10.12
C GLN A 185 -20.67 -18.63 -8.76
N VAL A 186 -20.79 -17.30 -8.67
CA VAL A 186 -21.23 -16.62 -7.43
C VAL A 186 -22.63 -17.03 -7.02
N GLN A 187 -23.54 -17.28 -7.99
CA GLN A 187 -24.92 -17.69 -7.70
C GLN A 187 -25.02 -19.11 -7.13
N ASN A 188 -23.96 -19.91 -7.25
CA ASN A 188 -23.90 -21.30 -6.83
C ASN A 188 -23.12 -21.47 -5.49
N LEU A 189 -22.62 -20.39 -4.90
CA LEU A 189 -21.96 -20.37 -3.58
C LEU A 189 -22.94 -20.07 -2.47
#